data_79daa8592e6c4e310a10b79eac12a852
#
_entry.id   79daa8592e6c4e310a10b79eac12a852
#
_cell.length_a   1.000
_cell.length_b   1.000
_cell.length_c   1.000
_cell.angle_alpha   90.00
_cell.angle_beta   90.00
_cell.angle_gamma   90.00
#
_symmetry.space_group_name_H-M   'P 1'
#
loop_
_entity.id
_entity.type
_entity.pdbx_description
1 polymer ?
#
loop_
_entity_poly.entity_id
_entity_poly.type
_entity_poly.pdbx_seq_one_letter_code
_entity_poly.pdbx_strand_id
1 'polypeptide(L)'
;VKDAGDLAAMIEQTVGRFGGLDILVNNAQEVPLGKLQEVSDEAFVAGFESGPLASFRLMKLVQPHMAARGGGTIINLASSAGIRWDMTGYGAYAAVKQAVRALTRAGAAEFGPDKIRVLTVAPHAESPGLKWWVENNPDEAKAFFRTIPLGRIGQLEEDIGRAVVALCGDEMGYLTGATIPLDGGQANFD
;
A
#
# COMPACT_ATOMS: atom_id res chain seq x y z
N VAL A 1 8.85 -11.77 -0.49
CA VAL A 1 7.38 -11.69 -0.49
C VAL A 1 6.73 -12.45 -1.64
N LYS A 2 7.46 -12.83 -2.69
CA LYS A 2 6.90 -13.61 -3.81
C LYS A 2 6.75 -15.11 -3.48
N ASP A 3 7.57 -15.65 -2.61
CA ASP A 3 7.51 -17.05 -2.20
C ASP A 3 6.41 -17.28 -1.15
N ALA A 4 5.50 -18.22 -1.45
CA ALA A 4 4.36 -18.52 -0.58
C ALA A 4 4.80 -19.24 0.73
N GLY A 5 5.87 -20.05 0.68
CA GLY A 5 6.41 -20.72 1.84
C GLY A 5 7.05 -19.75 2.83
N ASP A 6 7.82 -18.78 2.33
CA ASP A 6 8.42 -17.73 3.14
C ASP A 6 7.34 -16.87 3.84
N LEU A 7 6.25 -16.54 3.13
CA LEU A 7 5.14 -15.80 3.72
C LEU A 7 4.45 -16.59 4.85
N ALA A 8 4.19 -17.88 4.63
CA ALA A 8 3.61 -18.75 5.65
C ALA A 8 4.54 -18.87 6.87
N ALA A 9 5.82 -19.14 6.64
CA ALA A 9 6.83 -19.25 7.69
C ALA A 9 6.95 -17.95 8.52
N MET A 10 6.88 -16.79 7.88
CA MET A 10 6.90 -15.49 8.56
C MET A 10 5.71 -15.34 9.52
N ILE A 11 4.50 -15.69 9.08
CA ILE A 11 3.31 -15.60 9.94
C ILE A 11 3.39 -16.62 11.08
N GLU A 12 3.76 -17.89 10.81
CA GLU A 12 3.91 -18.92 11.83
C GLU A 12 4.94 -18.53 12.89
N GLN A 13 6.10 -18.00 12.49
CA GLN A 13 7.14 -17.53 13.42
C GLN A 13 6.64 -16.35 14.26
N THR A 14 5.90 -15.42 13.66
CA THR A 14 5.34 -14.26 14.37
C THR A 14 4.34 -14.72 15.43
N VAL A 15 3.39 -15.57 15.04
CA VAL A 15 2.38 -16.11 15.93
C VAL A 15 3.01 -16.96 17.03
N GLY A 16 3.96 -17.82 16.66
CA GLY A 16 4.66 -18.69 17.64
C GLY A 16 5.48 -17.90 18.66
N ARG A 17 6.07 -16.76 18.26
CA ARG A 17 6.89 -15.94 19.15
C ARG A 17 6.08 -14.99 20.03
N PHE A 18 5.00 -14.41 19.50
CA PHE A 18 4.24 -13.34 20.16
C PHE A 18 2.83 -13.76 20.60
N GLY A 19 2.42 -15.00 20.29
CA GLY A 19 1.11 -15.53 20.66
C GLY A 19 -0.05 -15.04 19.79
N GLY A 20 0.23 -14.26 18.74
CA GLY A 20 -0.77 -13.75 17.81
C GLY A 20 -0.28 -12.60 16.95
N LEU A 21 -1.20 -12.02 16.19
CA LEU A 21 -0.92 -10.92 15.27
C LEU A 21 -2.14 -10.00 15.19
N ASP A 22 -1.95 -8.70 15.39
CA ASP A 22 -3.01 -7.70 15.43
C ASP A 22 -2.98 -6.76 14.25
N ILE A 23 -1.79 -6.54 13.65
CA ILE A 23 -1.60 -5.59 12.55
C ILE A 23 -0.76 -6.24 11.45
N LEU A 24 -1.22 -6.11 10.20
CA LEU A 24 -0.46 -6.44 9.00
C LEU A 24 -0.29 -5.19 8.14
N VAL A 25 0.95 -4.88 7.74
CA VAL A 25 1.24 -3.81 6.77
C VAL A 25 1.86 -4.41 5.51
N ASN A 26 1.12 -4.44 4.42
CA ASN A 26 1.56 -4.89 3.10
C ASN A 26 2.22 -3.72 2.35
N ASN A 27 3.52 -3.53 2.56
CA ASN A 27 4.29 -2.43 1.97
C ASN A 27 5.30 -2.90 0.91
N ALA A 28 5.92 -4.08 1.09
CA ALA A 28 6.97 -4.56 0.21
C ALA A 28 6.45 -4.89 -1.20
N GLN A 29 7.07 -4.30 -2.23
CA GLN A 29 6.67 -4.48 -3.62
C GLN A 29 7.77 -4.11 -4.60
N GLU A 30 7.84 -4.83 -5.73
CA GLU A 30 8.57 -4.42 -6.93
C GLU A 30 7.72 -3.45 -7.76
N VAL A 31 8.35 -2.43 -8.36
CA VAL A 31 7.64 -1.33 -9.03
C VAL A 31 7.94 -1.37 -10.54
N PRO A 32 7.04 -1.89 -11.39
CA PRO A 32 7.23 -1.92 -12.82
C PRO A 32 6.97 -0.53 -13.42
N LEU A 33 8.03 0.25 -13.61
CA LEU A 33 7.97 1.56 -14.27
C LEU A 33 8.41 1.46 -15.73
N GLY A 34 7.84 2.30 -16.57
CA GLY A 34 8.10 2.39 -18.00
C GLY A 34 6.82 2.60 -18.79
N LYS A 35 6.95 3.04 -20.05
CA LYS A 35 5.79 3.08 -20.96
C LYS A 35 5.28 1.67 -21.20
N LEU A 36 3.99 1.51 -21.49
CA LEU A 36 3.37 0.19 -21.68
C LEU A 36 4.09 -0.69 -22.70
N GLN A 37 4.67 -0.08 -23.74
CA GLN A 37 5.44 -0.80 -24.76
C GLN A 37 6.87 -1.18 -24.33
N GLU A 38 7.36 -0.64 -23.22
CA GLU A 38 8.74 -0.80 -22.74
C GLU A 38 8.82 -1.74 -21.54
N VAL A 39 7.72 -1.84 -20.76
CA VAL A 39 7.67 -2.75 -19.59
C VAL A 39 7.61 -4.19 -20.08
N SER A 40 8.56 -5.03 -19.67
CA SER A 40 8.54 -6.44 -20.02
C SER A 40 7.45 -7.21 -19.27
N ASP A 41 7.01 -8.34 -19.84
CA ASP A 41 6.04 -9.23 -19.19
C ASP A 41 6.55 -9.71 -17.82
N GLU A 42 7.84 -9.99 -17.69
CA GLU A 42 8.47 -10.42 -16.46
C GLU A 42 8.39 -9.34 -15.37
N ALA A 43 8.65 -8.06 -15.73
CA ALA A 43 8.55 -6.94 -14.80
C ALA A 43 7.10 -6.71 -14.36
N PHE A 44 6.15 -6.83 -15.31
CA PHE A 44 4.73 -6.73 -15.03
C PHE A 44 4.27 -7.84 -14.06
N VAL A 45 4.63 -9.10 -14.33
CA VAL A 45 4.32 -10.26 -13.48
C VAL A 45 4.95 -10.10 -12.10
N ALA A 46 6.23 -9.70 -12.02
CA ALA A 46 6.92 -9.48 -10.75
C ALA A 46 6.23 -8.41 -9.88
N GLY A 47 5.69 -7.35 -10.51
CA GLY A 47 4.86 -6.35 -9.83
C GLY A 47 3.59 -6.94 -9.23
N PHE A 48 2.89 -7.82 -9.97
CA PHE A 48 1.69 -8.51 -9.48
C PHE A 48 2.02 -9.55 -8.40
N GLU A 49 3.10 -10.29 -8.53
CA GLU A 49 3.53 -11.30 -7.56
C GLU A 49 3.91 -10.67 -6.22
N SER A 50 4.70 -9.59 -6.25
CA SER A 50 5.17 -8.91 -5.05
C SER A 50 4.13 -7.99 -4.40
N GLY A 51 3.17 -7.50 -5.17
CA GLY A 51 2.10 -6.60 -4.72
C GLY A 51 0.80 -7.34 -4.39
N PRO A 52 -0.19 -7.37 -5.31
CA PRO A 52 -1.51 -7.90 -5.00
C PRO A 52 -1.51 -9.38 -4.64
N LEU A 53 -0.69 -10.24 -5.27
CA LEU A 53 -0.65 -11.66 -4.93
C LEU A 53 -0.05 -11.90 -3.53
N ALA A 54 1.03 -11.20 -3.18
CA ALA A 54 1.59 -11.26 -1.84
C ALA A 54 0.59 -10.75 -0.79
N SER A 55 -0.07 -9.61 -1.05
CA SER A 55 -1.10 -9.07 -0.17
C SER A 55 -2.26 -10.03 0.01
N PHE A 56 -2.77 -10.63 -1.06
CA PHE A 56 -3.83 -11.64 -1.03
C PHE A 56 -3.44 -12.85 -0.16
N ARG A 57 -2.22 -13.39 -0.35
CA ARG A 57 -1.70 -14.52 0.43
C ARG A 57 -1.59 -14.16 1.92
N LEU A 58 -1.01 -13.01 2.23
CA LEU A 58 -0.85 -12.56 3.61
C LEU A 58 -2.18 -12.28 4.29
N MET A 59 -3.13 -11.63 3.61
CA MET A 59 -4.48 -11.42 4.13
C MET A 59 -5.17 -12.73 4.51
N LYS A 60 -5.06 -13.76 3.66
CA LYS A 60 -5.59 -15.10 3.97
C LYS A 60 -4.89 -15.77 5.15
N LEU A 61 -3.57 -15.63 5.24
CA LEU A 61 -2.77 -16.25 6.30
C LEU A 61 -3.05 -15.60 7.66
N VAL A 62 -3.21 -14.28 7.74
CA VAL A 62 -3.40 -13.58 9.02
C VAL A 62 -4.84 -13.62 9.52
N GLN A 63 -5.84 -13.75 8.65
CA GLN A 63 -7.25 -13.68 9.00
C GLN A 63 -7.63 -14.60 10.19
N PRO A 64 -7.30 -15.92 10.20
CA PRO A 64 -7.70 -16.78 11.31
C PRO A 64 -7.01 -16.40 12.64
N HIS A 65 -5.79 -15.89 12.58
CA HIS A 65 -5.05 -15.46 13.77
C HIS A 65 -5.61 -14.16 14.34
N MET A 66 -5.97 -13.20 13.48
CA MET A 66 -6.62 -11.96 13.90
C MET A 66 -8.03 -12.23 14.46
N ALA A 67 -8.82 -13.07 13.80
CA ALA A 67 -10.16 -13.47 14.27
C ALA A 67 -10.09 -14.12 15.65
N ALA A 68 -9.15 -15.02 15.90
CA ALA A 68 -8.93 -15.67 17.18
C ALA A 68 -8.58 -14.67 18.30
N ARG A 69 -8.02 -13.51 17.99
CA ARG A 69 -7.70 -12.42 18.91
C ARG A 69 -8.85 -11.41 19.09
N GLY A 70 -9.93 -11.57 18.33
CA GLY A 70 -11.10 -10.70 18.41
C GLY A 70 -11.07 -9.52 17.45
N GLY A 71 -10.19 -9.54 16.45
CA GLY A 71 -10.08 -8.53 15.38
C GLY A 71 -8.65 -8.16 15.05
N GLY A 72 -8.50 -7.17 14.17
CA GLY A 72 -7.19 -6.68 13.72
C GLY A 72 -7.28 -5.60 12.66
N THR A 73 -6.14 -5.13 12.19
CA THR A 73 -6.07 -4.12 11.12
C THR A 73 -5.07 -4.54 10.04
N ILE A 74 -5.51 -4.50 8.80
CA ILE A 74 -4.67 -4.73 7.62
C ILE A 74 -4.54 -3.43 6.85
N ILE A 75 -3.31 -3.00 6.62
CA ILE A 75 -2.96 -1.81 5.83
C ILE A 75 -2.28 -2.26 4.54
N ASN A 76 -2.88 -1.98 3.40
CA ASN A 76 -2.32 -2.24 2.09
C ASN A 76 -1.79 -0.93 1.48
N LEU A 77 -0.55 -0.91 1.00
CA LEU A 77 0.03 0.28 0.38
C LEU A 77 -0.32 0.34 -1.12
N ALA A 78 -1.15 1.33 -1.49
CA ALA A 78 -1.40 1.70 -2.87
C ALA A 78 -0.48 2.87 -3.30
N SER A 79 -0.97 3.71 -4.20
CA SER A 79 -0.31 4.93 -4.65
C SER A 79 -1.34 5.84 -5.31
N SER A 80 -1.18 7.14 -5.20
CA SER A 80 -1.89 8.16 -6.00
C SER A 80 -1.67 7.95 -7.50
N ALA A 81 -0.53 7.38 -7.85
CA ALA A 81 -0.20 6.96 -9.21
C ALA A 81 -1.26 6.03 -9.85
N GLY A 82 -2.02 5.28 -9.08
CA GLY A 82 -3.06 4.38 -9.60
C GLY A 82 -4.28 5.06 -10.21
N ILE A 83 -4.49 6.36 -10.00
CA ILE A 83 -5.71 7.08 -10.42
C ILE A 83 -5.44 8.34 -11.24
N ARG A 84 -4.20 8.79 -11.33
CA ARG A 84 -3.87 9.96 -12.15
C ARG A 84 -3.92 9.58 -13.64
N TRP A 85 -4.52 10.45 -14.45
CA TRP A 85 -4.59 10.25 -15.91
C TRP A 85 -3.29 10.62 -16.63
N ASP A 86 -2.48 11.50 -16.03
CA ASP A 86 -1.24 12.05 -16.58
C ASP A 86 0.00 11.14 -16.34
N MET A 87 -0.24 9.83 -16.25
CA MET A 87 0.72 8.86 -15.72
C MET A 87 1.55 8.15 -16.78
N THR A 88 2.16 8.91 -17.68
CA THR A 88 3.11 8.33 -18.63
C THR A 88 4.23 7.57 -17.90
N GLY A 89 4.40 6.30 -18.23
CA GLY A 89 5.40 5.43 -17.61
C GLY A 89 4.96 4.73 -16.30
N TYR A 90 3.73 4.92 -15.86
CA TYR A 90 3.21 4.29 -14.64
C TYR A 90 2.06 3.29 -14.87
N GLY A 91 1.67 3.02 -16.12
CA GLY A 91 0.49 2.21 -16.43
C GLY A 91 0.51 0.81 -15.81
N ALA A 92 1.63 0.09 -15.91
CA ALA A 92 1.81 -1.22 -15.30
C ALA A 92 1.73 -1.15 -13.75
N TYR A 93 2.41 -0.19 -13.15
CA TYR A 93 2.36 0.06 -11.70
C TYR A 93 0.95 0.45 -11.22
N ALA A 94 0.25 1.29 -11.98
CA ALA A 94 -1.13 1.68 -11.70
C ALA A 94 -2.07 0.47 -11.66
N ALA A 95 -1.95 -0.46 -12.63
CA ALA A 95 -2.73 -1.69 -12.65
C ALA A 95 -2.51 -2.53 -11.39
N VAL A 96 -1.26 -2.71 -10.96
CA VAL A 96 -0.89 -3.40 -9.72
C VAL A 96 -1.54 -2.73 -8.50
N LYS A 97 -1.48 -1.41 -8.40
CA LYS A 97 -2.04 -0.65 -7.26
C LYS A 97 -3.56 -0.63 -7.24
N GLN A 98 -4.21 -0.67 -8.41
CA GLN A 98 -5.68 -0.83 -8.47
C GLN A 98 -6.11 -2.24 -8.04
N ALA A 99 -5.35 -3.29 -8.37
CA ALA A 99 -5.60 -4.63 -7.88
C ALA A 99 -5.53 -4.70 -6.33
N VAL A 100 -4.55 -4.05 -5.71
CA VAL A 100 -4.45 -3.94 -4.24
C VAL A 100 -5.68 -3.24 -3.64
N ARG A 101 -6.18 -2.16 -4.25
CA ARG A 101 -7.40 -1.47 -3.81
C ARG A 101 -8.64 -2.35 -3.91
N ALA A 102 -8.75 -3.15 -4.98
CA ALA A 102 -9.85 -4.10 -5.14
C ALA A 102 -9.84 -5.17 -4.05
N LEU A 103 -8.66 -5.75 -3.75
CA LEU A 103 -8.49 -6.72 -2.66
C LEU A 103 -8.82 -6.12 -1.29
N THR A 104 -8.46 -4.86 -1.05
CA THR A 104 -8.81 -4.15 0.20
C THR A 104 -10.32 -4.10 0.40
N ARG A 105 -11.09 -3.74 -0.63
CA ARG A 105 -12.55 -3.69 -0.53
C ARG A 105 -13.17 -5.07 -0.30
N ALA A 106 -12.67 -6.09 -1.00
CA ALA A 106 -13.10 -7.47 -0.80
C ALA A 106 -12.81 -7.94 0.63
N GLY A 107 -11.56 -7.76 1.09
CA GLY A 107 -11.16 -8.13 2.45
C GLY A 107 -11.94 -7.38 3.54
N ALA A 108 -12.25 -6.10 3.34
CA ALA A 108 -13.07 -5.34 4.28
C ALA A 108 -14.50 -5.92 4.41
N ALA A 109 -15.09 -6.33 3.30
CA ALA A 109 -16.43 -6.95 3.29
C ALA A 109 -16.42 -8.35 3.92
N GLU A 110 -15.42 -9.17 3.57
CA GLU A 110 -15.35 -10.57 3.99
C GLU A 110 -14.87 -10.74 5.44
N PHE A 111 -13.94 -9.91 5.91
CA PHE A 111 -13.34 -10.03 7.24
C PHE A 111 -13.99 -9.12 8.30
N GLY A 112 -14.87 -8.22 7.87
CA GLY A 112 -15.63 -7.34 8.77
C GLY A 112 -16.38 -8.07 9.89
N PRO A 113 -17.07 -9.21 9.65
CA PRO A 113 -17.70 -10.01 10.70
C PRO A 113 -16.73 -10.48 11.79
N ASP A 114 -15.45 -10.67 11.46
CA ASP A 114 -14.38 -11.04 12.40
C ASP A 114 -13.73 -9.81 13.06
N LYS A 115 -14.31 -8.62 12.91
CA LYS A 115 -13.79 -7.34 13.40
C LYS A 115 -12.39 -7.00 12.87
N ILE A 116 -12.07 -7.46 11.66
CA ILE A 116 -10.82 -7.14 10.98
C ILE A 116 -11.10 -6.00 9.99
N ARG A 117 -10.42 -4.89 10.19
CA ARG A 117 -10.46 -3.73 9.29
C ARG A 117 -9.39 -3.88 8.21
N VAL A 118 -9.76 -3.60 6.97
CA VAL A 118 -8.82 -3.62 5.85
C VAL A 118 -8.84 -2.27 5.15
N LEU A 119 -7.71 -1.61 5.11
CA LEU A 119 -7.57 -0.25 4.61
C LEU A 119 -6.48 -0.19 3.53
N THR A 120 -6.64 0.72 2.59
CA THR A 120 -5.58 1.12 1.66
C THR A 120 -5.05 2.48 2.06
N VAL A 121 -3.74 2.62 2.12
CA VAL A 121 -3.05 3.92 2.20
C VAL A 121 -2.40 4.20 0.85
N ALA A 122 -2.58 5.40 0.33
CA ALA A 122 -1.96 5.87 -0.91
C ALA A 122 -0.99 7.03 -0.59
N PRO A 123 0.27 6.72 -0.24
CA PRO A 123 1.23 7.71 0.18
C PRO A 123 1.87 8.43 -1.00
N HIS A 124 2.26 9.68 -0.77
CA HIS A 124 3.18 10.43 -1.61
C HIS A 124 4.22 11.13 -0.72
N ALA A 125 5.35 10.47 -0.54
CA ALA A 125 6.39 10.91 0.37
C ALA A 125 7.79 10.78 -0.24
N GLU A 126 8.78 11.39 0.38
CA GLU A 126 10.17 11.43 -0.08
C GLU A 126 10.84 10.05 0.03
N SER A 127 10.52 9.16 -0.92
CA SER A 127 11.22 7.89 -1.08
C SER A 127 12.65 8.11 -1.62
N PRO A 128 13.57 7.13 -1.46
CA PRO A 128 14.91 7.22 -2.04
C PRO A 128 14.89 7.50 -3.56
N GLY A 129 13.97 6.87 -4.30
CA GLY A 129 13.81 7.10 -5.74
C GLY A 129 13.32 8.51 -6.08
N LEU A 130 12.36 9.04 -5.30
CA LEU A 130 11.89 10.42 -5.48
C LEU A 130 12.99 11.43 -5.13
N LYS A 131 13.73 11.18 -4.05
CA LYS A 131 14.87 12.04 -3.67
C LYS A 131 15.92 12.10 -4.77
N TRP A 132 16.31 10.95 -5.31
CA TRP A 132 17.21 10.89 -6.46
C TRP A 132 16.69 11.69 -7.67
N TRP A 133 15.39 11.52 -8.00
CA TRP A 133 14.78 12.25 -9.10
C TRP A 133 14.79 13.78 -8.88
N VAL A 134 14.46 14.24 -7.67
CA VAL A 134 14.50 15.66 -7.30
C VAL A 134 15.90 16.26 -7.45
N GLU A 135 16.92 15.52 -7.00
CA GLU A 135 18.32 15.96 -7.09
C GLU A 135 18.81 16.08 -8.55
N ASN A 136 18.31 15.21 -9.44
CA ASN A 136 18.70 15.17 -10.85
C ASN A 136 17.80 16.02 -11.78
N ASN A 137 16.62 16.44 -11.32
CA ASN A 137 15.66 17.22 -12.12
C ASN A 137 15.03 18.37 -11.29
N PRO A 138 15.83 19.31 -10.78
CA PRO A 138 15.36 20.30 -9.77
C PRO A 138 14.26 21.22 -10.29
N ASP A 139 14.29 21.63 -11.55
CA ASP A 139 13.26 22.52 -12.11
C ASP A 139 11.93 21.79 -12.32
N GLU A 140 11.98 20.54 -12.79
CA GLU A 140 10.79 19.68 -12.91
C GLU A 140 10.20 19.38 -11.53
N ALA A 141 11.05 19.06 -10.56
CA ALA A 141 10.65 18.81 -9.18
C ALA A 141 9.95 20.03 -8.56
N LYS A 142 10.49 21.23 -8.79
CA LYS A 142 9.88 22.48 -8.33
C LYS A 142 8.50 22.72 -8.98
N ALA A 143 8.36 22.44 -10.27
CA ALA A 143 7.08 22.54 -10.96
C ALA A 143 6.09 21.49 -10.41
N PHE A 144 6.55 20.27 -10.21
CA PHE A 144 5.76 19.18 -9.65
C PHE A 144 5.27 19.47 -8.23
N PHE A 145 6.11 19.98 -7.33
CA PHE A 145 5.71 20.30 -5.96
C PHE A 145 4.63 21.39 -5.88
N ARG A 146 4.58 22.29 -6.86
CA ARG A 146 3.51 23.30 -6.95
C ARG A 146 2.14 22.70 -7.25
N THR A 147 2.07 21.48 -7.76
CA THR A 147 0.80 20.76 -8.00
C THR A 147 0.23 20.14 -6.74
N ILE A 148 1.01 20.06 -5.65
CA ILE A 148 0.58 19.51 -4.38
C ILE A 148 -0.08 20.62 -3.55
N PRO A 149 -1.36 20.52 -3.18
CA PRO A 149 -2.06 21.56 -2.42
C PRO A 149 -1.35 21.98 -1.12
N LEU A 150 -0.75 21.03 -0.37
CA LEU A 150 0.04 21.35 0.82
C LEU A 150 1.43 21.92 0.50
N GLY A 151 1.82 22.07 -0.77
CA GLY A 151 3.03 22.75 -1.22
C GLY A 151 4.34 21.99 -0.89
N ARG A 152 4.26 20.76 -0.44
CA ARG A 152 5.44 19.94 -0.09
C ARG A 152 5.21 18.46 -0.30
N ILE A 153 6.28 17.71 -0.41
CA ILE A 153 6.30 16.25 -0.30
C ILE A 153 6.13 15.84 1.18
N GLY A 154 5.47 14.72 1.42
CA GLY A 154 5.36 14.11 2.73
C GLY A 154 6.69 13.50 3.21
N GLN A 155 6.91 13.51 4.52
CA GLN A 155 8.00 12.82 5.17
C GLN A 155 7.56 11.40 5.55
N LEU A 156 8.46 10.41 5.37
CA LEU A 156 8.09 8.99 5.53
C LEU A 156 7.60 8.66 6.94
N GLU A 157 8.27 9.15 7.97
CA GLU A 157 7.90 8.88 9.35
C GLU A 157 6.78 9.79 9.84
N GLU A 158 6.94 11.10 9.67
CA GLU A 158 6.06 12.12 10.25
C GLU A 158 4.67 12.15 9.58
N ASP A 159 4.63 12.04 8.25
CA ASP A 159 3.36 12.17 7.51
C ASP A 159 2.74 10.82 7.19
N ILE A 160 3.54 9.78 6.93
CA ILE A 160 3.03 8.47 6.55
C ILE A 160 3.00 7.51 7.74
N GLY A 161 4.14 7.32 8.42
CA GLY A 161 4.26 6.38 9.52
C GLY A 161 3.29 6.67 10.66
N ARG A 162 3.25 7.92 11.13
CA ARG A 162 2.32 8.34 12.20
C ARG A 162 0.86 8.21 11.81
N ALA A 163 0.51 8.51 10.54
CA ALA A 163 -0.85 8.31 10.04
C ALA A 163 -1.22 6.83 10.02
N VAL A 164 -0.31 5.93 9.58
CA VAL A 164 -0.54 4.48 9.62
C VAL A 164 -0.75 3.98 11.05
N VAL A 165 0.03 4.47 12.01
CA VAL A 165 -0.16 4.13 13.43
C VAL A 165 -1.55 4.58 13.91
N ALA A 166 -1.96 5.81 13.60
CA ALA A 166 -3.29 6.31 13.96
C ALA A 166 -4.42 5.48 13.34
N LEU A 167 -4.27 5.05 12.07
CA LEU A 167 -5.24 4.20 11.38
C LEU A 167 -5.38 2.81 12.02
N CYS A 168 -4.36 2.34 12.73
CA CYS A 168 -4.41 1.06 13.46
C CYS A 168 -5.05 1.20 14.85
N GLY A 169 -5.26 2.42 15.35
CA GLY A 169 -5.85 2.67 16.68
C GLY A 169 -7.36 2.43 16.75
N ASP A 170 -7.85 2.31 17.98
CA ASP A 170 -9.26 2.04 18.28
C ASP A 170 -10.18 3.19 17.86
N GLU A 171 -9.66 4.42 17.84
CA GLU A 171 -10.39 5.62 17.41
C GLU A 171 -10.87 5.52 15.96
N MET A 172 -10.19 4.69 15.16
CA MET A 172 -10.56 4.42 13.76
C MET A 172 -11.41 3.15 13.60
N GLY A 173 -11.99 2.63 14.67
CA GLY A 173 -12.70 1.35 14.72
C GLY A 173 -13.88 1.21 13.74
N TYR A 174 -14.44 2.31 13.23
CA TYR A 174 -15.53 2.29 12.25
C TYR A 174 -15.07 2.53 10.80
N LEU A 175 -13.76 2.56 10.56
CA LEU A 175 -13.17 2.80 9.24
C LEU A 175 -12.63 1.49 8.65
N THR A 176 -13.21 1.04 7.53
CA THR A 176 -12.74 -0.10 6.74
C THR A 176 -13.10 0.06 5.26
N GLY A 177 -12.41 -0.66 4.35
CA GLY A 177 -12.65 -0.66 2.91
C GLY A 177 -12.21 0.60 2.16
N ALA A 178 -11.79 1.64 2.87
CA ALA A 178 -11.44 2.93 2.31
C ALA A 178 -10.03 2.95 1.71
N THR A 179 -9.84 3.85 0.74
CA THR A 179 -8.51 4.31 0.31
C THR A 179 -8.26 5.68 0.93
N ILE A 180 -7.18 5.80 1.67
CA ILE A 180 -6.81 7.01 2.40
C ILE A 180 -5.60 7.62 1.71
N PRO A 181 -5.76 8.76 1.00
CA PRO A 181 -4.64 9.47 0.41
C PRO A 181 -3.82 10.16 1.52
N LEU A 182 -2.52 9.92 1.51
CA LEU A 182 -1.53 10.63 2.32
C LEU A 182 -0.54 11.29 1.36
N ASP A 183 -1.03 12.22 0.55
CA ASP A 183 -0.35 12.76 -0.63
C ASP A 183 -0.36 14.30 -0.70
N GLY A 184 -0.76 14.95 0.36
CA GLY A 184 -0.87 16.40 0.40
C GLY A 184 -1.99 16.99 -0.47
N GLY A 185 -2.96 16.15 -0.89
CA GLY A 185 -4.07 16.53 -1.75
C GLY A 185 -3.76 16.45 -3.25
N GLN A 186 -2.69 15.77 -3.64
CA GLN A 186 -2.25 15.74 -5.04
C GLN A 186 -3.17 14.94 -5.96
N ALA A 187 -3.74 13.85 -5.48
CA ALA A 187 -4.62 13.02 -6.29
C ALA A 187 -6.05 13.02 -5.75
N ASN A 188 -7.01 13.00 -6.66
CA ASN A 188 -8.41 12.85 -6.31
C ASN A 188 -8.79 11.37 -6.39
N PHE A 189 -9.34 10.83 -5.30
CA PHE A 189 -9.79 9.44 -5.16
C PHE A 189 -11.32 9.29 -5.21
N ASP A 190 -12.03 10.36 -5.56
CA ASP A 190 -13.49 10.38 -5.69
C ASP A 190 -14.00 9.71 -6.97
#